data_24b736500531651108745d8005893b45
#
_entry.id   24b736500531651108745d8005893b45
#
_cell.length_a   1.000
_cell.length_b   1.000
_cell.length_c   1.000
_cell.angle_alpha   90.00
_cell.angle_beta   90.00
_cell.angle_gamma   90.00
#
_symmetry.space_group_name_H-M   'P 1'
#
loop_
_entity.id
_entity.type
_entity.pdbx_description
1 polymer ?
#
loop_
_entity_poly.entity_id
_entity_poly.type
_entity_poly.pdbx_seq_one_letter_code
_entity_poly.pdbx_strand_id
1 'polypeptide(L)'
;MKKIINRPEDFVKDTMEGIIAAYGDKVKLYNDDYRILLSSYPVKEGKVGIVTAGGSGHLPVFLGYVGQGLLDGCTVGNVFASPSSAKMADTIRACDRGNGV
;
A
#
# COMPACT_ATOMS: atom_id res chain seq x y z
N MET A 1 24.85 9.76 13.15
CA MET A 1 24.58 10.01 11.72
C MET A 1 23.30 10.83 11.58
N LYS A 2 23.37 11.88 10.80
CA LYS A 2 22.19 12.69 10.51
C LYS A 2 21.36 12.01 9.42
N LYS A 3 20.04 11.99 9.59
CA LYS A 3 19.09 11.41 8.66
C LYS A 3 17.97 12.42 8.36
N ILE A 4 17.42 12.37 7.17
CA ILE A 4 16.30 13.22 6.78
C ILE A 4 15.01 12.48 7.14
N ILE A 5 14.70 12.46 8.42
CA ILE A 5 13.45 11.91 8.97
C ILE A 5 13.00 12.81 10.12
N ASN A 6 11.70 12.80 10.41
CA ASN A 6 11.18 13.50 11.59
C ASN A 6 11.46 12.66 12.84
N ARG A 7 10.60 11.68 13.13
CA ARG A 7 10.80 10.72 14.21
C ARG A 7 10.87 9.30 13.63
N PRO A 8 11.73 8.43 14.15
CA PRO A 8 11.84 7.05 13.64
C PRO A 8 10.50 6.30 13.61
N GLU A 9 9.67 6.48 14.62
CA GLU A 9 8.36 5.84 14.72
C GLU A 9 7.36 6.33 13.66
N ASP A 10 7.55 7.52 13.11
CA ASP A 10 6.66 8.10 12.09
C ASP A 10 7.16 7.85 10.66
N PHE A 11 8.30 7.20 10.48
CA PHE A 11 8.92 7.01 9.17
C PHE A 11 7.95 6.46 8.11
N VAL A 12 7.25 5.39 8.43
CA VAL A 12 6.32 4.75 7.48
C VAL A 12 5.13 5.64 7.20
N LYS A 13 4.54 6.22 8.25
CA LYS A 13 3.39 7.13 8.11
C LYS A 13 3.75 8.35 7.26
N ASP A 14 4.87 9.01 7.56
CA ASP A 14 5.32 10.19 6.82
C ASP A 14 5.60 9.85 5.35
N THR A 15 6.19 8.69 5.09
CA THR A 15 6.44 8.21 3.73
C THR A 15 5.14 8.02 2.97
N MET A 16 4.15 7.38 3.58
CA MET A 16 2.85 7.14 2.96
C MET A 16 2.09 8.45 2.71
N GLU A 17 2.15 9.40 3.62
CA GLU A 17 1.60 10.74 3.42
C GLU A 17 2.25 11.44 2.23
N GLY A 18 3.56 11.32 2.07
CA GLY A 18 4.29 11.86 0.93
C GLY A 18 3.87 11.22 -0.40
N ILE A 19 3.66 9.91 -0.42
CA ILE A 19 3.18 9.19 -1.61
C ILE A 19 1.78 9.68 -2.00
N ILE A 20 0.87 9.82 -1.05
CA ILE A 20 -0.48 10.33 -1.30
C ILE A 20 -0.45 11.78 -1.77
N ALA A 21 0.41 12.61 -1.21
CA ALA A 21 0.59 14.00 -1.65
C ALA A 21 1.07 14.08 -3.11
N ALA A 22 1.98 13.18 -3.51
CA ALA A 22 2.55 13.16 -4.86
C ALA A 22 1.65 12.47 -5.89
N TYR A 23 0.94 11.42 -5.50
CA TYR A 23 0.20 10.52 -6.42
C TYR A 23 -1.25 10.28 -6.01
N GLY A 24 -1.86 11.20 -5.27
CA GLY A 24 -3.23 11.04 -4.76
C GLY A 24 -4.33 10.95 -5.83
N ASP A 25 -4.00 11.23 -7.09
CA ASP A 25 -4.86 10.99 -8.25
C ASP A 25 -4.82 9.53 -8.74
N LYS A 26 -3.79 8.77 -8.37
CA LYS A 26 -3.54 7.40 -8.86
C LYS A 26 -3.69 6.34 -7.77
N VAL A 27 -3.42 6.69 -6.54
CA VAL A 27 -3.45 5.78 -5.38
C VAL A 27 -4.17 6.42 -4.20
N LYS A 28 -4.65 5.58 -3.30
CA LYS A 28 -5.37 6.01 -2.09
C LYS A 28 -5.07 5.08 -0.93
N LEU A 29 -5.28 5.58 0.30
CA LEU A 29 -5.25 4.74 1.49
C LEU A 29 -6.62 4.09 1.71
N TYR A 30 -6.63 2.87 2.21
CA TYR A 30 -7.86 2.17 2.60
C TYR A 30 -8.29 2.63 4.00
N ASN A 31 -9.47 3.27 4.11
CA ASN A 31 -10.01 3.81 5.37
C ASN A 31 -8.99 4.67 6.14
N ASP A 32 -8.22 5.49 5.45
CA ASP A 32 -7.16 6.32 6.02
C ASP A 32 -6.05 5.53 6.74
N ASP A 33 -5.96 4.22 6.53
CA ASP A 33 -4.92 3.38 7.10
C ASP A 33 -3.66 3.48 6.25
N TYR A 34 -2.61 4.12 6.79
CA TYR A 34 -1.33 4.27 6.08
C TYR A 34 -0.60 2.94 5.83
N ARG A 35 -1.09 1.84 6.36
CA ARG A 35 -0.55 0.49 6.11
C ARG A 35 -1.11 -0.16 4.85
N ILE A 36 -2.14 0.41 4.24
CA ILE A 36 -2.80 -0.20 3.07
C ILE A 36 -2.94 0.83 1.96
N LEU A 37 -2.20 0.61 0.88
CA LEU A 37 -2.25 1.42 -0.33
C LEU A 37 -3.05 0.69 -1.39
N LEU A 38 -4.00 1.38 -2.00
CA LEU A 38 -4.84 0.85 -3.07
C LEU A 38 -4.70 1.69 -4.34
N SER A 39 -4.90 1.05 -5.49
CA SER A 39 -5.07 1.74 -6.75
C SER A 39 -6.39 2.52 -6.76
N SER A 40 -6.37 3.75 -7.25
CA SER A 40 -7.56 4.58 -7.46
C SER A 40 -8.21 4.37 -8.82
N TYR A 41 -7.60 3.59 -9.70
CA TYR A 41 -8.16 3.34 -11.03
C TYR A 41 -9.40 2.45 -10.93
N PRO A 42 -10.44 2.76 -11.75
CA PRO A 42 -11.62 1.90 -11.84
C PRO A 42 -11.20 0.50 -12.28
N VAL A 43 -11.78 -0.51 -11.64
CA VAL A 43 -11.47 -1.90 -11.95
C VAL A 43 -12.65 -2.49 -12.73
N LYS A 44 -12.32 -3.25 -13.77
CA LYS A 44 -13.33 -4.02 -14.50
C LYS A 44 -13.99 -5.02 -13.55
N GLU A 45 -15.30 -5.11 -13.64
CA GLU A 45 -16.07 -6.16 -13.00
C GLU A 45 -15.50 -7.53 -13.41
N GLY A 46 -15.38 -8.45 -12.46
CA GLY A 46 -14.84 -9.77 -12.72
C GLY A 46 -13.31 -9.89 -12.72
N LYS A 47 -12.59 -8.81 -12.47
CA LYS A 47 -11.12 -8.88 -12.37
C LYS A 47 -10.69 -9.60 -11.09
N VAL A 48 -9.74 -10.52 -11.22
CA VAL A 48 -9.02 -11.10 -10.07
C VAL A 48 -8.13 -10.01 -9.46
N GLY A 49 -8.20 -9.81 -8.15
CA GLY A 49 -7.36 -8.85 -7.45
C GLY A 49 -5.92 -9.31 -7.38
N ILE A 50 -4.98 -8.39 -7.52
CA ILE A 50 -3.54 -8.68 -7.37
C ILE A 50 -2.99 -7.79 -6.28
N VAL A 51 -2.54 -8.41 -5.19
CA VAL A 51 -2.01 -7.69 -4.02
C VAL A 51 -0.63 -8.17 -3.65
N THR A 52 0.11 -7.32 -2.97
CA THR A 52 1.42 -7.65 -2.41
C THR A 52 1.55 -7.11 -1.00
N ALA A 53 2.61 -7.51 -0.32
CA ALA A 53 2.93 -7.02 1.02
C ALA A 53 4.43 -7.06 1.23
N GLY A 54 4.93 -6.17 2.07
CA GLY A 54 6.35 -6.16 2.40
C GLY A 54 6.74 -5.14 3.44
N GLY A 55 7.97 -5.27 3.92
CA GLY A 55 8.56 -4.31 4.84
C GLY A 55 8.87 -2.99 4.14
N SER A 56 8.70 -1.90 4.87
CA SER A 56 8.90 -0.55 4.32
C SER A 56 10.38 -0.16 4.14
N GLY A 57 11.33 -1.00 4.56
CA GLY A 57 12.75 -0.79 4.27
C GLY A 57 13.11 -0.88 2.79
N HIS A 58 12.21 -1.43 1.97
CA HIS A 58 12.37 -1.56 0.52
C HIS A 58 11.57 -0.52 -0.28
N LEU A 59 10.97 0.46 0.38
CA LEU A 59 10.17 1.49 -0.31
C LEU A 59 11.01 2.26 -1.34
N PRO A 60 10.44 2.56 -2.51
CA PRO A 60 9.04 2.37 -2.92
C PRO A 60 8.76 1.04 -3.66
N VAL A 61 9.65 0.07 -3.61
CA VAL A 61 9.67 -1.11 -4.50
C VAL A 61 8.28 -1.73 -4.72
N PHE A 62 7.61 -2.14 -3.65
CA PHE A 62 6.29 -2.79 -3.82
C PHE A 62 5.18 -1.79 -4.08
N LEU A 63 5.22 -0.64 -3.44
CA LEU A 63 4.22 0.42 -3.60
C LEU A 63 4.23 1.00 -5.01
N GLY A 64 5.40 1.08 -5.64
CA GLY A 64 5.56 1.63 -6.97
C GLY A 64 4.83 0.84 -8.07
N TYR A 65 4.39 -0.37 -7.79
CA TYR A 65 3.63 -1.19 -8.73
C TYR A 65 2.11 -1.10 -8.54
N VAL A 66 1.64 -0.39 -7.50
CA VAL A 66 0.20 -0.19 -7.28
C VAL A 66 -0.32 0.86 -8.25
N GLY A 67 -1.26 0.48 -9.09
CA GLY A 67 -1.82 1.38 -10.09
C GLY A 67 -2.45 0.62 -11.23
N GLN A 68 -2.75 1.36 -12.29
CA GLN A 68 -3.40 0.80 -13.45
C GLN A 68 -2.52 -0.26 -14.13
N GLY A 69 -3.08 -1.43 -14.35
CA GLY A 69 -2.47 -2.48 -15.16
C GLY A 69 -1.57 -3.47 -14.42
N LEU A 70 -1.39 -3.33 -13.10
CA LEU A 70 -0.60 -4.28 -12.33
C LEU A 70 -1.22 -4.55 -10.95
N LEU A 71 -0.74 -3.92 -9.87
CA LEU A 71 -1.22 -4.24 -8.53
C LEU A 71 -2.44 -3.41 -8.14
N ASP A 72 -3.40 -4.06 -7.50
CA ASP A 72 -4.59 -3.40 -6.96
C ASP A 72 -4.34 -2.87 -5.55
N GLY A 73 -3.48 -3.52 -4.78
CA GLY A 73 -3.16 -3.09 -3.43
C GLY A 73 -1.83 -3.60 -2.90
N CYS A 74 -1.35 -2.93 -1.87
CA CYS A 74 -0.14 -3.30 -1.15
C CYS A 74 -0.30 -3.04 0.35
N THR A 75 0.07 -4.02 1.16
CA THR A 75 0.16 -3.87 2.61
C THR A 75 1.58 -3.54 3.02
N VAL A 76 1.75 -2.51 3.84
CA VAL A 76 3.06 -1.96 4.22
C VAL A 76 3.40 -2.32 5.66
N GLY A 77 4.53 -2.97 5.84
CA GLY A 77 5.06 -3.31 7.16
C GLY A 77 5.96 -2.22 7.76
N ASN A 78 6.61 -2.53 8.86
CA ASN A 78 7.66 -1.70 9.43
C ASN A 78 8.96 -1.84 8.61
N VAL A 79 9.98 -1.03 8.94
CA VAL A 79 11.22 -0.96 8.15
C VAL A 79 11.87 -2.33 7.96
N PHE A 80 11.94 -3.14 9.02
CA PHE A 80 12.56 -4.47 8.98
C PHE A 80 11.58 -5.60 9.29
N ALA A 81 10.28 -5.38 9.13
CA ALA A 81 9.27 -6.37 9.43
C ALA A 81 8.17 -6.37 8.38
N SER A 82 7.67 -7.55 8.08
CA SER A 82 6.48 -7.71 7.24
C SER A 82 5.24 -7.15 7.95
N PRO A 83 4.20 -6.77 7.21
CA PRO A 83 2.95 -6.33 7.83
C PRO A 83 2.25 -7.49 8.56
N SER A 84 1.33 -7.13 9.46
CA SER A 84 0.53 -8.12 10.19
C SER A 84 -0.42 -8.87 9.25
N SER A 85 -0.76 -10.11 9.62
CA SER A 85 -1.74 -10.91 8.88
C SER A 85 -3.11 -10.24 8.82
N ALA A 86 -3.50 -9.52 9.88
CA ALA A 86 -4.76 -8.77 9.91
C ALA A 86 -4.80 -7.69 8.83
N LYS A 87 -3.74 -6.91 8.68
CA LYS A 87 -3.65 -5.88 7.63
C LYS A 87 -3.59 -6.49 6.22
N MET A 88 -2.92 -7.61 6.06
CA MET A 88 -2.92 -8.33 4.80
C MET A 88 -4.32 -8.83 4.43
N ALA A 89 -5.06 -9.36 5.40
CA ALA A 89 -6.45 -9.78 5.21
C ALA A 89 -7.34 -8.62 4.80
N ASP A 90 -7.18 -7.45 5.41
CA ASP A 90 -7.93 -6.25 5.05
C ASP A 90 -7.63 -5.79 3.62
N THR A 91 -6.37 -5.85 3.20
CA THR A 91 -5.97 -5.53 1.82
C THR A 91 -6.62 -6.50 0.82
N ILE A 92 -6.61 -7.80 1.13
CA ILE A 92 -7.25 -8.82 0.30
C ILE A 92 -8.75 -8.54 0.16
N ARG A 93 -9.45 -8.27 1.27
CA ARG A 93 -10.88 -7.94 1.23
C ARG A 93 -11.16 -6.68 0.42
N ALA A 94 -10.31 -5.66 0.55
CA ALA A 94 -10.47 -4.41 -0.19
C ALA A 94 -10.30 -4.59 -1.71
N CYS A 95 -9.52 -5.59 -2.13
CA CYS A 95 -9.23 -5.85 -3.55
C CYS A 95 -10.06 -6.99 -4.14
N ASP A 96 -10.85 -7.70 -3.34
CA ASP A 96 -11.72 -8.77 -3.82
C ASP A 96 -12.97 -8.18 -4.49
N ARG A 97 -13.21 -8.62 -5.72
CA ARG A 97 -14.37 -8.20 -6.54
C ARG A 97 -15.24 -9.39 -6.93
N GLY A 98 -15.19 -10.45 -6.15
CA GLY A 98 -15.98 -11.66 -6.35
C GLY A 98 -15.32 -12.74 -7.20
N ASN A 99 -14.12 -12.49 -7.73
CA ASN A 99 -13.40 -13.46 -8.56
C ASN A 99 -12.05 -13.90 -7.95
N GLY A 100 -11.83 -13.58 -6.67
CA GLY A 100 -10.63 -13.95 -5.94
C GLY A 100 -9.51 -12.92 -5.99
N VAL A 101 -8.48 -13.18 -5.22
CA VAL A 101 -7.31 -12.33 -5.07
C VAL A 101 -6.05 -13.17 -5.11
#